data_9d0bc54ba4c64465e875acadd93041be
#
_entry.id   9d0bc54ba4c64465e875acadd93041be
#
_cell.length_a   1.000
_cell.length_b   1.000
_cell.length_c   1.000
_cell.angle_alpha   90.00
_cell.angle_beta   90.00
_cell.angle_gamma   90.00
#
_symmetry.space_group_name_H-M   'P 1'
#
loop_
_entity.id
_entity.type
_entity.pdbx_description
1 polymer ?
#
loop_
_entity_poly.entity_id
_entity_poly.type
_entity_poly.pdbx_seq_one_letter_code
_entity_poly.pdbx_strand_id
1 'polypeptide(L)'
;MSTALPVADGRQVRRYARTLMRRHPRALAAALGLHALAAVAGLGAPRLIGDLVEAISRGTSTLTVDRIALAIAGFVVAQAVLVRFAHFASARLGERVLAELREEFIDRILAIPLPTVERAGAGDLLTRTTRDVGALSRSVRFAVPETLIAVVTGFFVVGALVLVGPLLVLPGLIAAPVLWLATRWYLRRAAPGYLAENAAYSEITDGISETVEGSRTTEVLGQQARRRARTDADIARSYAAERYTLFLRSVYFPVAETGYVLPVVATLIFGGWFYLEGWVTLGQVTAATLYVQQLMDPIDRLLSWLDELQVGGASLARLLGVAQPPADGPDGGPAPAAQPPADRRLVARDVRYAYQEGRDVLHGVTLTVAPGERLAMVGPSGAGKSTLGRLFAGIHRPRTGSVTVGGVALADLPLAELRAEVALVTQEHHVFIGTLHDNLTMVRPGATEQQVRAALVAVDALDWAEQLPDGLATVVGSGGHPLSAAQAQQLALARLVLADPHTLVLDEATSLIDPRAARHLERSLAAVLHGRTVVAIAHRLHSAHDADRVAVVSDGRVAELGSHAELVAANGSYAALWRSWHGDPA
;
A
#
# COMPACT_ATOMS: atom_id res chain seq x y z
N MET A 1 -11.54 0.28 -17.36
CA MET A 1 -11.26 -0.69 -16.28
C MET A 1 -10.04 -0.16 -15.55
N SER A 2 -10.14 0.21 -14.27
CA SER A 2 -9.00 0.66 -13.49
C SER A 2 -8.03 -0.51 -13.38
N THR A 3 -6.82 -0.34 -13.84
CA THR A 3 -5.75 -1.32 -13.71
C THR A 3 -5.24 -1.29 -12.28
N ALA A 4 -6.01 -1.90 -11.36
CA ALA A 4 -5.57 -2.07 -9.98
C ALA A 4 -4.22 -2.78 -9.94
N LEU A 5 -3.37 -2.41 -8.99
CA LEU A 5 -2.11 -3.11 -8.75
C LEU A 5 -2.37 -4.61 -8.49
N PRO A 6 -1.47 -5.51 -8.91
CA PRO A 6 -1.65 -6.93 -8.74
C PRO A 6 -1.87 -7.31 -7.27
N VAL A 7 -2.56 -8.43 -7.05
CA VAL A 7 -2.86 -9.00 -5.74
C VAL A 7 -2.27 -10.40 -5.70
N ALA A 8 -1.49 -10.71 -4.66
CA ALA A 8 -0.89 -12.03 -4.49
C ALA A 8 -1.97 -13.11 -4.25
N ASP A 9 -1.72 -14.32 -4.71
CA ASP A 9 -2.62 -15.45 -4.47
C ASP A 9 -2.54 -15.98 -3.02
N GLY A 10 -3.56 -16.74 -2.59
CA GLY A 10 -3.62 -17.28 -1.24
C GLY A 10 -2.48 -18.28 -0.91
N ARG A 11 -1.80 -18.87 -1.92
CA ARG A 11 -0.64 -19.74 -1.72
C ARG A 11 0.60 -18.93 -1.40
N GLN A 12 0.78 -17.80 -2.08
CA GLN A 12 1.86 -16.84 -1.84
C GLN A 12 1.74 -16.23 -0.44
N VAL A 13 0.54 -15.80 -0.05
CA VAL A 13 0.24 -15.28 1.29
C VAL A 13 0.61 -16.31 2.37
N ARG A 14 0.17 -17.57 2.24
CA ARG A 14 0.50 -18.63 3.19
C ARG A 14 1.99 -18.95 3.23
N ARG A 15 2.67 -18.95 2.07
CA ARG A 15 4.12 -19.17 2.00
C ARG A 15 4.86 -18.05 2.72
N TYR A 16 4.49 -16.81 2.47
CA TYR A 16 5.10 -15.65 3.11
C TYR A 16 4.86 -15.63 4.63
N ALA A 17 3.63 -15.86 5.09
CA ALA A 17 3.31 -15.97 6.51
C ALA A 17 4.13 -17.08 7.21
N ARG A 18 4.31 -18.24 6.55
CA ARG A 18 5.16 -19.32 7.06
C ARG A 18 6.63 -18.90 7.14
N THR A 19 7.14 -18.19 6.14
CA THR A 19 8.51 -17.67 6.14
C THR A 19 8.71 -16.69 7.29
N LEU A 20 7.76 -15.80 7.51
CA LEU A 20 7.77 -14.81 8.59
C LEU A 20 7.81 -15.48 9.97
N MET A 21 6.96 -16.48 10.19
CA MET A 21 6.98 -17.27 11.44
C MET A 21 8.33 -17.99 11.65
N ARG A 22 8.97 -18.45 10.59
CA ARG A 22 10.27 -19.14 10.65
C ARG A 22 11.45 -18.20 10.91
N ARG A 23 11.29 -16.88 10.73
CA ARG A 23 12.34 -15.91 11.08
C ARG A 23 12.53 -15.77 12.60
N HIS A 24 11.46 -16.03 13.41
CA HIS A 24 11.48 -15.85 14.86
C HIS A 24 11.13 -17.12 15.64
N PRO A 25 11.81 -18.28 15.41
CA PRO A 25 11.38 -19.56 15.97
C PRO A 25 11.46 -19.61 17.50
N ARG A 26 12.49 -18.97 18.08
CA ARG A 26 12.67 -18.93 19.55
C ARG A 26 11.60 -18.09 20.25
N ALA A 27 11.26 -16.93 19.69
CA ALA A 27 10.24 -16.05 20.25
C ALA A 27 8.83 -16.67 20.11
N LEU A 28 8.55 -17.31 18.98
CA LEU A 28 7.31 -18.04 18.77
C LEU A 28 7.19 -19.23 19.74
N ALA A 29 8.25 -20.03 19.89
CA ALA A 29 8.26 -21.16 20.81
C ALA A 29 8.10 -20.71 22.28
N ALA A 30 8.73 -19.60 22.68
CA ALA A 30 8.59 -19.03 24.02
C ALA A 30 7.14 -18.54 24.27
N ALA A 31 6.53 -17.84 23.31
CA ALA A 31 5.16 -17.37 23.42
C ALA A 31 4.18 -18.58 23.53
N LEU A 32 4.28 -19.55 22.61
CA LEU A 32 3.45 -20.74 22.63
C LEU A 32 3.64 -21.58 23.90
N GLY A 33 4.89 -21.76 24.36
CA GLY A 33 5.21 -22.48 25.59
C GLY A 33 4.61 -21.81 26.83
N LEU A 34 4.70 -20.49 26.93
CA LEU A 34 4.09 -19.74 28.04
C LEU A 34 2.55 -19.84 28.00
N HIS A 35 1.92 -19.76 26.83
CA HIS A 35 0.48 -19.97 26.71
C HIS A 35 0.07 -21.40 27.05
N ALA A 36 0.86 -22.41 26.64
CA ALA A 36 0.63 -23.79 27.01
C ALA A 36 0.72 -24.01 28.53
N LEU A 37 1.75 -23.46 29.16
CA LEU A 37 1.90 -23.50 30.62
C LEU A 37 0.75 -22.78 31.34
N ALA A 38 0.33 -21.62 30.84
CA ALA A 38 -0.81 -20.89 31.37
C ALA A 38 -2.12 -21.68 31.23
N ALA A 39 -2.34 -22.32 30.07
CA ALA A 39 -3.49 -23.20 29.85
C ALA A 39 -3.48 -24.37 30.80
N VAL A 40 -2.35 -25.07 30.96
CA VAL A 40 -2.22 -26.19 31.91
C VAL A 40 -2.47 -25.75 33.35
N ALA A 41 -1.92 -24.62 33.78
CA ALA A 41 -2.20 -24.04 35.09
C ALA A 41 -3.70 -23.75 35.29
N GLY A 42 -4.37 -23.25 34.24
CA GLY A 42 -5.81 -22.97 34.23
C GLY A 42 -6.69 -24.22 34.35
N LEU A 43 -6.17 -25.43 34.04
CA LEU A 43 -6.88 -26.69 34.23
C LEU A 43 -6.90 -27.18 35.69
N GLY A 44 -5.99 -26.64 36.53
CA GLY A 44 -5.88 -27.09 37.93
C GLY A 44 -7.10 -26.74 38.77
N ALA A 45 -7.65 -25.55 38.63
CA ALA A 45 -8.79 -25.10 39.43
C ALA A 45 -10.07 -25.97 39.19
N PRO A 46 -10.53 -26.17 37.94
CA PRO A 46 -11.70 -27.05 37.68
C PRO A 46 -11.50 -28.48 38.19
N ARG A 47 -10.29 -29.06 38.04
CA ARG A 47 -9.98 -30.40 38.54
C ARG A 47 -10.08 -30.47 40.05
N LEU A 48 -9.43 -29.54 40.76
CA LEU A 48 -9.42 -29.50 42.23
C LEU A 48 -10.80 -29.19 42.81
N ILE A 49 -11.64 -28.39 42.12
CA ILE A 49 -13.04 -28.17 42.54
C ILE A 49 -13.82 -29.48 42.43
N GLY A 50 -13.62 -30.26 41.34
CA GLY A 50 -14.21 -31.58 41.23
C GLY A 50 -13.76 -32.50 42.36
N ASP A 51 -12.46 -32.57 42.64
CA ASP A 51 -11.92 -33.41 43.73
C ASP A 51 -12.42 -32.93 45.11
N LEU A 52 -12.63 -31.64 45.31
CA LEU A 52 -13.23 -31.07 46.52
C LEU A 52 -14.67 -31.50 46.71
N VAL A 53 -15.51 -31.44 45.67
CA VAL A 53 -16.89 -31.85 45.70
C VAL A 53 -16.98 -33.35 46.02
N GLU A 54 -16.14 -34.17 45.41
CA GLU A 54 -16.04 -35.59 45.68
C GLU A 54 -15.61 -35.86 47.13
N ALA A 55 -14.61 -35.14 47.64
CA ALA A 55 -14.16 -35.28 49.01
C ALA A 55 -15.25 -34.91 50.04
N ILE A 56 -15.99 -33.83 49.79
CA ILE A 56 -17.09 -33.39 50.63
C ILE A 56 -18.23 -34.43 50.63
N SER A 57 -18.57 -34.97 49.47
CA SER A 57 -19.63 -35.99 49.35
C SER A 57 -19.34 -37.28 50.12
N ARG A 58 -18.06 -37.59 50.32
CA ARG A 58 -17.58 -38.75 51.10
C ARG A 58 -17.32 -38.44 52.57
N GLY A 59 -17.49 -37.21 53.01
CA GLY A 59 -17.23 -36.80 54.38
C GLY A 59 -15.74 -36.56 54.64
N THR A 60 -15.27 -35.36 54.43
CA THR A 60 -13.84 -34.98 54.53
C THR A 60 -13.59 -34.08 55.76
N SER A 61 -12.31 -33.92 56.13
CA SER A 61 -11.87 -33.00 57.18
C SER A 61 -11.72 -31.57 56.66
N THR A 62 -11.86 -30.57 57.55
CA THR A 62 -11.64 -29.17 57.22
C THR A 62 -10.22 -28.92 56.71
N LEU A 63 -9.23 -29.64 57.22
CA LEU A 63 -7.84 -29.55 56.75
C LEU A 63 -7.67 -29.93 55.29
N THR A 64 -8.44 -30.93 54.79
CA THR A 64 -8.42 -31.32 53.39
C THR A 64 -9.05 -30.23 52.50
N VAL A 65 -10.15 -29.64 52.97
CA VAL A 65 -10.80 -28.49 52.27
C VAL A 65 -9.82 -27.32 52.16
N ASP A 66 -9.16 -26.97 53.26
CA ASP A 66 -8.20 -25.85 53.28
C ASP A 66 -7.00 -26.07 52.35
N ARG A 67 -6.48 -27.33 52.31
CA ARG A 67 -5.38 -27.69 51.39
C ARG A 67 -5.80 -27.57 49.91
N ILE A 68 -6.98 -28.05 49.56
CA ILE A 68 -7.49 -27.96 48.19
C ILE A 68 -7.74 -26.47 47.84
N ALA A 69 -8.34 -25.69 48.71
CA ALA A 69 -8.57 -24.26 48.50
C ALA A 69 -7.25 -23.49 48.31
N LEU A 70 -6.23 -23.78 49.10
CA LEU A 70 -4.91 -23.20 48.96
C LEU A 70 -4.25 -23.59 47.61
N ALA A 71 -4.40 -24.85 47.20
CA ALA A 71 -3.90 -25.33 45.91
C ALA A 71 -4.62 -24.64 44.73
N ILE A 72 -5.96 -24.48 44.81
CA ILE A 72 -6.72 -23.70 43.79
C ILE A 72 -6.18 -22.26 43.71
N ALA A 73 -6.02 -21.58 44.84
CA ALA A 73 -5.45 -20.22 44.91
C ALA A 73 -4.05 -20.18 44.25
N GLY A 74 -3.20 -21.18 44.55
CA GLY A 74 -1.89 -21.34 43.93
C GLY A 74 -1.94 -21.46 42.41
N PHE A 75 -2.83 -22.32 41.89
CA PHE A 75 -3.03 -22.46 40.43
C PHE A 75 -3.56 -21.20 39.77
N VAL A 76 -4.50 -20.48 40.39
CA VAL A 76 -5.04 -19.23 39.87
C VAL A 76 -3.93 -18.14 39.82
N VAL A 77 -3.12 -18.02 40.87
CA VAL A 77 -1.99 -17.08 40.88
C VAL A 77 -0.96 -17.46 39.81
N ALA A 78 -0.59 -18.75 39.73
CA ALA A 78 0.35 -19.23 38.72
C ALA A 78 -0.16 -18.97 37.30
N GLN A 79 -1.45 -19.25 37.04
CA GLN A 79 -2.09 -18.94 35.77
C GLN A 79 -2.02 -17.44 35.46
N ALA A 80 -2.38 -16.57 36.40
CA ALA A 80 -2.37 -15.12 36.19
C ALA A 80 -0.97 -14.60 35.84
N VAL A 81 0.06 -15.09 36.55
CA VAL A 81 1.46 -14.74 36.27
C VAL A 81 1.89 -15.23 34.89
N LEU A 82 1.59 -16.49 34.55
CA LEU A 82 1.94 -17.08 33.25
C LEU A 82 1.23 -16.36 32.10
N VAL A 83 -0.06 -16.05 32.26
CA VAL A 83 -0.84 -15.28 31.27
C VAL A 83 -0.20 -13.92 31.01
N ARG A 84 0.20 -13.20 32.07
CA ARG A 84 0.89 -11.91 31.93
C ARG A 84 2.15 -12.03 31.06
N PHE A 85 3.03 -13.00 31.37
CA PHE A 85 4.27 -13.19 30.62
C PHE A 85 4.01 -13.70 29.20
N ALA A 86 3.01 -14.55 29.00
CA ALA A 86 2.60 -15.06 27.70
C ALA A 86 2.10 -13.93 26.78
N HIS A 87 1.22 -13.04 27.28
CA HIS A 87 0.78 -11.87 26.55
C HIS A 87 1.93 -10.91 26.23
N PHE A 88 2.84 -10.67 27.18
CA PHE A 88 4.01 -9.84 26.93
C PHE A 88 4.92 -10.42 25.84
N ALA A 89 5.18 -11.73 25.86
CA ALA A 89 5.97 -12.40 24.83
C ALA A 89 5.30 -12.32 23.45
N SER A 90 3.99 -12.54 23.38
CA SER A 90 3.20 -12.44 22.14
C SER A 90 3.16 -11.02 21.59
N ALA A 91 2.95 -10.02 22.44
CA ALA A 91 2.96 -8.61 22.04
C ALA A 91 4.32 -8.20 21.49
N ARG A 92 5.41 -8.58 22.19
CA ARG A 92 6.78 -8.28 21.73
C ARG A 92 7.11 -8.94 20.39
N LEU A 93 6.65 -10.17 20.17
CA LEU A 93 6.80 -10.86 18.87
C LEU A 93 6.00 -10.14 17.78
N GLY A 94 4.75 -9.78 18.08
CA GLY A 94 3.86 -9.06 17.15
C GLY A 94 4.44 -7.72 16.70
N GLU A 95 4.98 -6.90 17.63
CA GLU A 95 5.58 -5.60 17.30
C GLU A 95 6.86 -5.75 16.46
N ARG A 96 7.69 -6.77 16.71
CA ARG A 96 8.88 -7.05 15.87
C ARG A 96 8.50 -7.44 14.45
N VAL A 97 7.56 -8.38 14.32
CA VAL A 97 7.04 -8.82 13.02
C VAL A 97 6.43 -7.64 12.26
N LEU A 98 5.70 -6.77 12.96
CA LEU A 98 5.09 -5.58 12.36
C LEU A 98 6.12 -4.55 11.90
N ALA A 99 7.19 -4.33 12.66
CA ALA A 99 8.29 -3.44 12.27
C ALA A 99 8.97 -3.94 10.98
N GLU A 100 9.33 -5.24 10.92
CA GLU A 100 9.92 -5.84 9.72
C GLU A 100 8.99 -5.75 8.50
N LEU A 101 7.69 -6.00 8.68
CA LEU A 101 6.72 -5.89 7.61
C LEU A 101 6.60 -4.45 7.07
N ARG A 102 6.66 -3.45 7.94
CA ARG A 102 6.61 -2.04 7.54
C ARG A 102 7.85 -1.63 6.76
N GLU A 103 9.04 -1.99 7.25
CA GLU A 103 10.30 -1.72 6.58
C GLU A 103 10.32 -2.37 5.19
N GLU A 104 10.06 -3.68 5.11
CA GLU A 104 10.02 -4.43 3.86
C GLU A 104 8.98 -3.88 2.88
N PHE A 105 7.85 -3.39 3.38
CA PHE A 105 6.80 -2.80 2.55
C PHE A 105 7.21 -1.43 2.00
N ILE A 106 7.82 -0.57 2.82
CA ILE A 106 8.32 0.75 2.39
C ILE A 106 9.39 0.57 1.32
N ASP A 107 10.36 -0.33 1.54
CA ASP A 107 11.41 -0.62 0.57
C ASP A 107 10.82 -1.07 -0.78
N ARG A 108 9.79 -1.90 -0.74
CA ARG A 108 9.10 -2.38 -1.95
C ARG A 108 8.34 -1.28 -2.68
N ILE A 109 7.67 -0.39 -1.95
CA ILE A 109 6.96 0.75 -2.56
C ILE A 109 7.95 1.69 -3.24
N LEU A 110 9.06 1.99 -2.59
CA LEU A 110 10.09 2.85 -3.15
C LEU A 110 10.78 2.24 -4.38
N ALA A 111 10.76 0.91 -4.50
CA ALA A 111 11.28 0.18 -5.65
C ALA A 111 10.28 0.04 -6.82
N ILE A 112 9.02 0.48 -6.66
CA ILE A 112 8.02 0.37 -7.75
C ILE A 112 8.42 1.28 -8.91
N PRO A 113 8.50 0.76 -10.15
CA PRO A 113 8.75 1.58 -11.33
C PRO A 113 7.66 2.65 -11.53
N LEU A 114 8.08 3.88 -11.87
CA LEU A 114 7.16 5.01 -12.09
C LEU A 114 5.99 4.69 -13.03
N PRO A 115 6.15 3.95 -14.15
CA PRO A 115 5.02 3.58 -15.01
C PRO A 115 3.93 2.74 -14.31
N THR A 116 4.31 1.96 -13.31
CA THR A 116 3.36 1.16 -12.52
C THR A 116 2.59 2.06 -11.55
N VAL A 117 3.28 3.04 -10.93
CA VAL A 117 2.66 4.06 -10.07
C VAL A 117 1.66 4.91 -10.85
N GLU A 118 2.05 5.39 -12.04
CA GLU A 118 1.18 6.20 -12.91
C GLU A 118 -0.08 5.43 -13.38
N ARG A 119 0.07 4.14 -13.73
CA ARG A 119 -1.06 3.30 -14.14
C ARG A 119 -2.03 2.98 -13.00
N ALA A 120 -1.51 2.73 -11.81
CA ALA A 120 -2.31 2.38 -10.65
C ALA A 120 -3.03 3.58 -10.04
N GLY A 121 -2.47 4.78 -10.20
CA GLY A 121 -2.92 6.00 -9.56
C GLY A 121 -2.46 6.11 -8.09
N ALA A 122 -2.26 7.34 -7.63
CA ALA A 122 -1.81 7.62 -6.27
C ALA A 122 -2.80 7.12 -5.20
N GLY A 123 -4.09 7.06 -5.50
CA GLY A 123 -5.14 6.64 -4.56
C GLY A 123 -5.02 5.18 -4.13
N ASP A 124 -4.72 4.23 -5.05
CA ASP A 124 -4.55 2.81 -4.68
C ASP A 124 -3.30 2.61 -3.81
N LEU A 125 -2.19 3.29 -4.12
CA LEU A 125 -0.97 3.26 -3.31
C LEU A 125 -1.21 3.87 -1.92
N LEU A 126 -1.88 5.01 -1.83
CA LEU A 126 -2.21 5.65 -0.56
C LEU A 126 -3.11 4.74 0.30
N THR A 127 -4.11 4.09 -0.30
CA THR A 127 -4.96 3.12 0.39
C THR A 127 -4.16 1.95 0.93
N ARG A 128 -3.21 1.41 0.15
CA ARG A 128 -2.35 0.29 0.59
C ARG A 128 -1.40 0.72 1.70
N THR A 129 -0.81 1.92 1.62
CA THR A 129 0.11 2.42 2.65
C THR A 129 -0.57 2.76 3.97
N THR A 130 -1.82 3.17 3.95
CA THR A 130 -2.56 3.60 5.16
C THR A 130 -3.51 2.52 5.67
N ARG A 131 -4.53 2.18 4.89
CA ARG A 131 -5.61 1.27 5.31
C ARG A 131 -5.14 -0.17 5.41
N ASP A 132 -4.42 -0.68 4.40
CA ASP A 132 -4.00 -2.09 4.40
C ASP A 132 -2.90 -2.36 5.42
N VAL A 133 -1.94 -1.45 5.59
CA VAL A 133 -0.94 -1.54 6.67
C VAL A 133 -1.63 -1.46 8.04
N GLY A 134 -2.64 -0.60 8.20
CA GLY A 134 -3.43 -0.50 9.42
C GLY A 134 -4.20 -1.80 9.76
N ALA A 135 -4.86 -2.39 8.77
CA ALA A 135 -5.58 -3.67 8.91
C ALA A 135 -4.61 -4.82 9.24
N LEU A 136 -3.48 -4.91 8.52
CA LEU A 136 -2.45 -5.90 8.80
C LEU A 136 -1.87 -5.72 10.22
N SER A 137 -1.66 -4.48 10.66
CA SER A 137 -1.19 -4.17 12.02
C SER A 137 -2.14 -4.70 13.09
N ARG A 138 -3.46 -4.51 12.95
CA ARG A 138 -4.45 -5.04 13.88
C ARG A 138 -4.46 -6.56 13.88
N SER A 139 -4.40 -7.17 12.70
CA SER A 139 -4.38 -8.62 12.56
C SER A 139 -3.15 -9.26 13.22
N VAL A 140 -1.96 -8.71 12.99
CA VAL A 140 -0.69 -9.21 13.56
C VAL A 140 -0.62 -8.95 15.07
N ARG A 141 -1.11 -7.79 15.54
CA ARG A 141 -1.04 -7.41 16.95
C ARG A 141 -2.05 -8.14 17.82
N PHE A 142 -3.25 -8.40 17.32
CA PHE A 142 -4.36 -8.92 18.09
C PHE A 142 -4.89 -10.26 17.55
N ALA A 143 -5.34 -10.33 16.29
CA ALA A 143 -6.06 -11.48 15.78
C ALA A 143 -5.21 -12.77 15.76
N VAL A 144 -3.95 -12.69 15.32
CA VAL A 144 -3.05 -13.85 15.26
C VAL A 144 -2.70 -14.36 16.66
N PRO A 145 -2.26 -13.53 17.65
CA PRO A 145 -2.01 -14.00 19.01
C PRO A 145 -3.27 -14.59 19.68
N GLU A 146 -4.40 -13.91 19.61
CA GLU A 146 -5.64 -14.37 20.23
C GLU A 146 -6.13 -15.69 19.65
N THR A 147 -6.01 -15.88 18.34
CA THR A 147 -6.31 -17.14 17.68
C THR A 147 -5.38 -18.26 18.14
N LEU A 148 -4.08 -18.01 18.26
CA LEU A 148 -3.11 -18.99 18.76
C LEU A 148 -3.41 -19.37 20.21
N ILE A 149 -3.71 -18.38 21.06
CA ILE A 149 -4.11 -18.61 22.46
C ILE A 149 -5.35 -19.49 22.52
N ALA A 150 -6.37 -19.17 21.74
CA ALA A 150 -7.62 -19.90 21.70
C ALA A 150 -7.41 -21.37 21.27
N VAL A 151 -6.59 -21.60 20.23
CA VAL A 151 -6.27 -22.97 19.78
C VAL A 151 -5.51 -23.74 20.84
N VAL A 152 -4.49 -23.14 21.47
CA VAL A 152 -3.68 -23.79 22.52
C VAL A 152 -4.55 -24.11 23.74
N THR A 153 -5.32 -23.14 24.23
CA THR A 153 -6.20 -23.30 25.39
C THR A 153 -7.27 -24.37 25.11
N GLY A 154 -7.94 -24.25 23.96
CA GLY A 154 -8.96 -25.23 23.56
C GLY A 154 -8.43 -26.68 23.48
N PHE A 155 -7.21 -26.84 22.91
CA PHE A 155 -6.55 -28.15 22.85
C PHE A 155 -6.31 -28.75 24.23
N PHE A 156 -5.78 -27.97 25.18
CA PHE A 156 -5.54 -28.46 26.54
C PHE A 156 -6.83 -28.72 27.33
N VAL A 157 -7.85 -27.84 27.17
CA VAL A 157 -9.16 -28.04 27.83
C VAL A 157 -9.85 -29.29 27.32
N VAL A 158 -9.86 -29.53 25.99
CA VAL A 158 -10.42 -30.80 25.43
C VAL A 158 -9.63 -32.01 25.92
N GLY A 159 -8.30 -31.92 25.95
CA GLY A 159 -7.46 -32.99 26.52
C GLY A 159 -7.79 -33.30 27.98
N ALA A 160 -7.97 -32.27 28.81
CA ALA A 160 -8.33 -32.42 30.21
C ALA A 160 -9.74 -33.05 30.37
N LEU A 161 -10.69 -32.63 29.54
CA LEU A 161 -12.05 -33.18 29.55
C LEU A 161 -12.04 -34.70 29.22
N VAL A 162 -11.25 -35.11 28.22
CA VAL A 162 -11.07 -36.53 27.85
C VAL A 162 -10.43 -37.31 29.00
N LEU A 163 -9.43 -36.73 29.68
CA LEU A 163 -8.75 -37.39 30.82
C LEU A 163 -9.62 -37.53 32.07
N VAL A 164 -10.56 -36.61 32.30
CA VAL A 164 -11.50 -36.66 33.43
C VAL A 164 -12.53 -37.76 33.21
N GLY A 165 -13.05 -37.89 31.98
CA GLY A 165 -14.00 -38.93 31.66
C GLY A 165 -14.40 -38.88 30.19
N PRO A 166 -14.00 -39.86 29.37
CA PRO A 166 -14.30 -39.84 27.94
C PRO A 166 -15.80 -39.84 27.63
N LEU A 167 -16.63 -40.43 28.51
CA LEU A 167 -18.10 -40.40 28.39
C LEU A 167 -18.67 -38.97 28.56
N LEU A 168 -18.02 -38.13 29.36
CA LEU A 168 -18.47 -36.78 29.64
C LEU A 168 -18.15 -35.79 28.49
N VAL A 169 -17.37 -36.22 27.49
CA VAL A 169 -17.15 -35.45 26.25
C VAL A 169 -18.42 -35.45 25.38
N LEU A 170 -19.17 -36.55 25.36
CA LEU A 170 -20.32 -36.72 24.46
C LEU A 170 -21.41 -35.64 24.65
N PRO A 171 -21.85 -35.32 25.89
CA PRO A 171 -22.81 -34.25 26.11
C PRO A 171 -22.30 -32.88 25.63
N GLY A 172 -20.97 -32.62 25.78
CA GLY A 172 -20.35 -31.37 25.30
C GLY A 172 -20.43 -31.19 23.79
N LEU A 173 -20.49 -32.27 23.02
CA LEU A 173 -20.59 -32.21 21.57
C LEU A 173 -21.99 -31.90 21.04
N ILE A 174 -23.02 -31.89 21.89
CA ILE A 174 -24.43 -31.68 21.46
C ILE A 174 -24.67 -30.32 20.82
N ALA A 175 -23.89 -29.32 21.22
CA ALA A 175 -23.96 -27.99 20.62
C ALA A 175 -23.20 -27.86 19.31
N ALA A 176 -22.26 -28.75 18.99
CA ALA A 176 -21.41 -28.65 17.82
C ALA A 176 -22.20 -28.53 16.50
N PRO A 177 -23.23 -29.36 16.23
CA PRO A 177 -24.03 -29.21 15.02
C PRO A 177 -24.82 -27.89 14.98
N VAL A 178 -25.33 -27.42 16.12
CA VAL A 178 -26.11 -26.19 16.22
C VAL A 178 -25.19 -24.99 15.92
N LEU A 179 -24.04 -24.92 16.59
CA LEU A 179 -23.05 -23.86 16.37
C LEU A 179 -22.50 -23.89 14.94
N TRP A 180 -22.21 -25.09 14.41
CA TRP A 180 -21.72 -25.25 13.03
C TRP A 180 -22.74 -24.72 12.01
N LEU A 181 -24.01 -25.09 12.17
CA LEU A 181 -25.10 -24.70 11.28
C LEU A 181 -25.35 -23.19 11.35
N ALA A 182 -25.42 -22.63 12.57
CA ALA A 182 -25.60 -21.20 12.79
C ALA A 182 -24.43 -20.39 12.22
N THR A 183 -23.19 -20.79 12.51
CA THR A 183 -21.98 -20.12 11.99
C THR A 183 -21.89 -20.21 10.46
N ARG A 184 -22.20 -21.40 9.88
CA ARG A 184 -22.24 -21.57 8.43
C ARG A 184 -23.31 -20.70 7.77
N TRP A 185 -24.50 -20.59 8.39
CA TRP A 185 -25.58 -19.74 7.92
C TRP A 185 -25.17 -18.26 7.96
N TYR A 186 -24.56 -17.83 9.07
CA TYR A 186 -24.09 -16.47 9.29
C TYR A 186 -22.98 -16.09 8.30
N LEU A 187 -21.90 -16.84 8.25
CA LEU A 187 -20.71 -16.52 7.44
C LEU A 187 -21.05 -16.44 5.93
N ARG A 188 -21.95 -17.27 5.44
CA ARG A 188 -22.39 -17.23 4.04
C ARG A 188 -23.09 -15.93 3.66
N ARG A 189 -23.71 -15.25 4.63
CA ARG A 189 -24.50 -14.02 4.44
C ARG A 189 -23.77 -12.78 4.93
N ALA A 190 -22.96 -12.92 5.97
CA ALA A 190 -22.24 -11.82 6.58
C ALA A 190 -21.19 -11.24 5.62
N ALA A 191 -20.38 -12.08 4.95
CA ALA A 191 -19.35 -11.61 4.04
C ALA A 191 -19.89 -10.70 2.91
N PRO A 192 -20.91 -11.08 2.11
CA PRO A 192 -21.49 -10.17 1.11
C PRO A 192 -22.23 -9.00 1.76
N GLY A 193 -22.83 -9.18 2.94
CA GLY A 193 -23.49 -8.10 3.69
C GLY A 193 -22.52 -7.01 4.10
N TYR A 194 -21.40 -7.36 4.71
CA TYR A 194 -20.36 -6.40 5.10
C TYR A 194 -19.67 -5.74 3.89
N LEU A 195 -19.52 -6.45 2.78
CA LEU A 195 -19.01 -5.84 1.54
C LEU A 195 -19.97 -4.77 1.02
N ALA A 196 -21.28 -5.02 1.05
CA ALA A 196 -22.30 -4.05 0.65
C ALA A 196 -22.35 -2.85 1.60
N GLU A 197 -22.26 -3.09 2.92
CA GLU A 197 -22.18 -2.04 3.95
C GLU A 197 -20.95 -1.14 3.74
N ASN A 198 -19.78 -1.72 3.55
CA ASN A 198 -18.55 -0.97 3.28
C ASN A 198 -18.62 -0.18 1.96
N ALA A 199 -19.21 -0.77 0.90
CA ALA A 199 -19.40 -0.08 -0.38
C ALA A 199 -20.32 1.14 -0.22
N ALA A 200 -21.45 0.97 0.46
CA ALA A 200 -22.39 2.06 0.72
C ALA A 200 -21.77 3.18 1.59
N TYR A 201 -20.96 2.81 2.59
CA TYR A 201 -20.21 3.78 3.38
C TYR A 201 -19.17 4.55 2.55
N SER A 202 -18.50 3.87 1.63
CA SER A 202 -17.57 4.52 0.70
C SER A 202 -18.26 5.52 -0.21
N GLU A 203 -19.48 5.22 -0.71
CA GLU A 203 -20.30 6.15 -1.51
C GLU A 203 -20.61 7.45 -0.76
N ILE A 204 -20.91 7.37 0.55
CA ILE A 204 -21.13 8.56 1.40
C ILE A 204 -19.83 9.38 1.48
N THR A 205 -18.70 8.73 1.77
CA THR A 205 -17.41 9.40 1.91
C THR A 205 -16.97 10.09 0.63
N ASP A 206 -17.12 9.41 -0.50
CA ASP A 206 -16.80 9.94 -1.83
C ASP A 206 -17.72 11.12 -2.18
N GLY A 207 -19.03 11.01 -1.90
CA GLY A 207 -20.02 12.07 -2.12
C GLY A 207 -19.74 13.33 -1.27
N ILE A 208 -19.32 13.15 -0.03
CA ILE A 208 -18.93 14.26 0.86
C ILE A 208 -17.64 14.91 0.35
N SER A 209 -16.60 14.11 0.00
CA SER A 209 -15.33 14.62 -0.54
C SER A 209 -15.58 15.43 -1.82
N GLU A 210 -16.36 14.90 -2.77
CA GLU A 210 -16.74 15.60 -3.99
C GLU A 210 -17.48 16.93 -3.69
N THR A 211 -18.33 16.94 -2.65
CA THR A 211 -19.07 18.14 -2.25
C THR A 211 -18.14 19.20 -1.65
N VAL A 212 -17.15 18.78 -0.84
CA VAL A 212 -16.15 19.68 -0.25
C VAL A 212 -15.22 20.26 -1.32
N GLU A 213 -14.68 19.41 -2.20
CA GLU A 213 -13.82 19.83 -3.30
C GLU A 213 -14.55 20.77 -4.28
N GLY A 214 -15.82 20.44 -4.60
CA GLY A 214 -16.69 21.23 -5.45
C GLY A 214 -17.50 22.32 -4.74
N SER A 215 -17.17 22.69 -3.49
CA SER A 215 -17.97 23.62 -2.67
C SER A 215 -18.23 24.97 -3.35
N ARG A 216 -17.18 25.57 -3.90
CA ARG A 216 -17.28 26.85 -4.65
C ARG A 216 -18.23 26.73 -5.85
N THR A 217 -18.13 25.67 -6.63
CA THR A 217 -19.03 25.41 -7.79
C THR A 217 -20.46 25.16 -7.34
N THR A 218 -20.64 24.38 -6.26
CA THR A 218 -21.95 24.08 -5.68
C THR A 218 -22.64 25.35 -5.19
N GLU A 219 -21.87 26.26 -4.57
CA GLU A 219 -22.39 27.56 -4.08
C GLU A 219 -22.79 28.49 -5.23
N VAL A 220 -21.85 28.70 -6.19
CA VAL A 220 -22.09 29.60 -7.34
C VAL A 220 -23.28 29.14 -8.20
N LEU A 221 -23.46 27.83 -8.36
CA LEU A 221 -24.55 27.26 -9.14
C LEU A 221 -25.82 27.00 -8.34
N GLY A 222 -25.87 27.29 -7.04
CA GLY A 222 -27.06 27.10 -6.19
C GLY A 222 -27.47 25.62 -6.06
N GLN A 223 -26.54 24.67 -6.12
CA GLN A 223 -26.83 23.23 -6.15
C GLN A 223 -26.86 22.55 -4.77
N GLN A 224 -26.90 23.30 -3.68
CA GLN A 224 -26.83 22.75 -2.30
C GLN A 224 -27.98 21.78 -2.01
N ALA A 225 -29.21 22.11 -2.45
CA ALA A 225 -30.36 21.23 -2.23
C ALA A 225 -30.22 19.88 -2.95
N ARG A 226 -29.70 19.91 -4.18
CA ARG A 226 -29.47 18.69 -4.96
C ARG A 226 -28.38 17.81 -4.34
N ARG A 227 -27.30 18.43 -3.84
CA ARG A 227 -26.21 17.72 -3.15
C ARG A 227 -26.71 17.08 -1.87
N ARG A 228 -27.51 17.83 -1.06
CA ARG A 228 -28.14 17.29 0.16
C ARG A 228 -29.02 16.08 -0.16
N ALA A 229 -29.92 16.19 -1.15
CA ALA A 229 -30.79 15.08 -1.53
C ALA A 229 -30.00 13.82 -1.99
N ARG A 230 -28.87 14.01 -2.65
CA ARG A 230 -27.97 12.89 -3.02
C ARG A 230 -27.35 12.24 -1.78
N THR A 231 -26.78 13.05 -0.88
CA THR A 231 -26.21 12.56 0.38
C THR A 231 -27.24 11.83 1.23
N ASP A 232 -28.49 12.35 1.31
CA ASP A 232 -29.59 11.69 2.03
C ASP A 232 -29.91 10.31 1.42
N ALA A 233 -29.88 10.20 0.08
CA ALA A 233 -30.07 8.91 -0.61
C ALA A 233 -28.92 7.92 -0.34
N ASP A 234 -27.67 8.40 -0.29
CA ASP A 234 -26.50 7.60 0.02
C ASP A 234 -26.55 7.09 1.47
N ILE A 235 -26.94 7.97 2.42
CA ILE A 235 -27.17 7.61 3.83
C ILE A 235 -28.29 6.58 3.95
N ALA A 236 -29.39 6.71 3.20
CA ALA A 236 -30.49 5.74 3.23
C ALA A 236 -30.03 4.34 2.74
N ARG A 237 -29.14 4.28 1.72
CA ARG A 237 -28.55 3.00 1.26
C ARG A 237 -27.63 2.38 2.30
N SER A 238 -26.77 3.20 2.92
CA SER A 238 -25.87 2.74 4.00
C SER A 238 -26.69 2.21 5.18
N TYR A 239 -27.72 2.94 5.60
CA TYR A 239 -28.62 2.51 6.68
C TYR A 239 -29.30 1.16 6.35
N ALA A 240 -29.76 0.97 5.12
CA ALA A 240 -30.37 -0.29 4.71
C ALA A 240 -29.38 -1.46 4.76
N ALA A 241 -28.12 -1.24 4.35
CA ALA A 241 -27.06 -2.24 4.42
C ALA A 241 -26.67 -2.57 5.88
N GLU A 242 -26.49 -1.55 6.72
CA GLU A 242 -26.22 -1.73 8.15
C GLU A 242 -27.37 -2.45 8.88
N ARG A 243 -28.60 -2.13 8.55
CA ARG A 243 -29.78 -2.82 9.13
C ARG A 243 -29.80 -4.30 8.75
N TYR A 244 -29.35 -4.66 7.55
CA TYR A 244 -29.26 -6.05 7.15
C TYR A 244 -28.16 -6.80 7.93
N THR A 245 -26.97 -6.24 8.09
CA THR A 245 -25.89 -6.86 8.88
C THR A 245 -26.24 -6.91 10.36
N LEU A 246 -26.93 -5.89 10.89
CA LEU A 246 -27.48 -5.91 12.25
C LEU A 246 -28.49 -7.03 12.44
N PHE A 247 -29.41 -7.25 11.47
CA PHE A 247 -30.34 -8.37 11.50
C PHE A 247 -29.60 -9.70 11.52
N LEU A 248 -28.57 -9.91 10.72
CA LEU A 248 -27.77 -11.14 10.75
C LEU A 248 -27.16 -11.38 12.13
N ARG A 249 -26.62 -10.33 12.75
CA ARG A 249 -26.07 -10.39 14.12
C ARG A 249 -27.13 -10.68 15.16
N SER A 250 -28.28 -10.02 15.10
CA SER A 250 -29.36 -10.21 16.06
C SER A 250 -30.00 -11.60 16.01
N VAL A 251 -29.85 -12.34 14.91
CA VAL A 251 -30.24 -13.75 14.82
C VAL A 251 -29.11 -14.68 15.27
N TYR A 252 -27.88 -14.39 14.84
CA TYR A 252 -26.74 -15.27 15.10
C TYR A 252 -26.32 -15.30 16.57
N PHE A 253 -26.14 -14.13 17.20
CA PHE A 253 -25.63 -14.09 18.58
C PHE A 253 -26.51 -14.80 19.60
N PRO A 254 -27.86 -14.66 19.65
CA PRO A 254 -28.68 -15.41 20.59
C PRO A 254 -28.61 -16.93 20.35
N VAL A 255 -28.50 -17.38 19.09
CA VAL A 255 -28.34 -18.80 18.78
C VAL A 255 -26.97 -19.30 19.23
N ALA A 256 -25.92 -18.54 19.02
CA ALA A 256 -24.57 -18.85 19.49
C ALA A 256 -24.52 -18.89 21.03
N GLU A 257 -25.13 -17.91 21.72
CA GLU A 257 -25.24 -17.89 23.19
C GLU A 257 -25.96 -19.14 23.74
N THR A 258 -27.07 -19.50 23.12
CA THR A 258 -27.77 -20.77 23.46
C THR A 258 -26.87 -21.97 23.22
N GLY A 259 -26.09 -21.94 22.12
CA GLY A 259 -25.10 -22.96 21.81
C GLY A 259 -23.98 -23.08 22.85
N TYR A 260 -23.71 -22.02 23.61
CA TYR A 260 -22.72 -22.03 24.70
C TYR A 260 -23.32 -22.63 26.00
N VAL A 261 -24.56 -22.34 26.30
CA VAL A 261 -25.23 -22.84 27.51
C VAL A 261 -25.61 -24.31 27.39
N LEU A 262 -26.05 -24.75 26.22
CA LEU A 262 -26.54 -26.10 25.96
C LEU A 262 -25.55 -27.23 26.35
N PRO A 263 -24.24 -27.15 26.04
CA PRO A 263 -23.27 -28.18 26.46
C PRO A 263 -23.13 -28.28 27.96
N VAL A 264 -23.18 -27.17 28.68
CA VAL A 264 -23.10 -27.14 30.16
C VAL A 264 -24.31 -27.84 30.76
N VAL A 265 -25.52 -27.48 30.30
CA VAL A 265 -26.77 -28.11 30.75
C VAL A 265 -26.79 -29.59 30.39
N ALA A 266 -26.39 -29.96 29.18
CA ALA A 266 -26.30 -31.33 28.74
C ALA A 266 -25.30 -32.15 29.58
N THR A 267 -24.12 -31.57 29.89
CA THR A 267 -23.12 -32.23 30.74
C THR A 267 -23.64 -32.45 32.14
N LEU A 268 -24.41 -31.53 32.72
CA LEU A 268 -25.05 -31.71 34.02
C LEU A 268 -26.12 -32.78 34.00
N ILE A 269 -27.00 -32.78 33.00
CA ILE A 269 -28.10 -33.77 32.91
C ILE A 269 -27.56 -35.16 32.65
N PHE A 270 -26.79 -35.34 31.58
CA PHE A 270 -26.25 -36.65 31.23
C PHE A 270 -25.17 -37.12 32.19
N GLY A 271 -24.31 -36.19 32.67
CA GLY A 271 -23.32 -36.49 33.70
C GLY A 271 -23.96 -36.91 35.02
N GLY A 272 -25.06 -36.24 35.43
CA GLY A 272 -25.86 -36.64 36.56
C GLY A 272 -26.47 -38.04 36.39
N TRP A 273 -26.99 -38.35 35.20
CA TRP A 273 -27.46 -39.69 34.90
C TRP A 273 -26.32 -40.73 34.95
N PHE A 274 -25.17 -40.48 34.32
CA PHE A 274 -24.01 -41.38 34.41
C PHE A 274 -23.51 -41.58 35.84
N TYR A 275 -23.64 -40.57 36.70
CA TYR A 275 -23.34 -40.65 38.12
C TYR A 275 -24.33 -41.61 38.84
N LEU A 276 -25.62 -41.49 38.58
CA LEU A 276 -26.65 -42.39 39.16
C LEU A 276 -26.46 -43.87 38.74
N GLU A 277 -25.98 -44.09 37.52
CA GLU A 277 -25.61 -45.43 37.03
C GLU A 277 -24.24 -45.93 37.56
N GLY A 278 -23.51 -45.07 38.30
CA GLY A 278 -22.20 -45.43 38.86
C GLY A 278 -21.04 -45.43 37.85
N TRP A 279 -21.22 -44.86 36.66
CA TRP A 279 -20.18 -44.85 35.61
C TRP A 279 -19.13 -43.76 35.82
N VAL A 280 -19.50 -42.68 36.48
CA VAL A 280 -18.63 -41.55 36.80
C VAL A 280 -18.86 -41.08 38.24
N THR A 281 -17.91 -40.34 38.80
CA THR A 281 -18.05 -39.74 40.13
C THR A 281 -18.65 -38.33 40.05
N LEU A 282 -19.18 -37.84 41.16
CA LEU A 282 -19.72 -36.48 41.26
C LEU A 282 -18.63 -35.42 40.98
N GLY A 283 -17.42 -35.70 41.46
CA GLY A 283 -16.26 -34.86 41.18
C GLY A 283 -15.91 -34.78 39.68
N GLN A 284 -16.01 -35.91 38.96
CA GLN A 284 -15.80 -35.93 37.50
C GLN A 284 -16.86 -35.13 36.77
N VAL A 285 -18.14 -35.24 37.14
CA VAL A 285 -19.22 -34.45 36.54
C VAL A 285 -18.97 -32.94 36.76
N THR A 286 -18.60 -32.56 37.98
CA THR A 286 -18.30 -31.17 38.35
C THR A 286 -17.12 -30.63 37.52
N ALA A 287 -16.00 -31.36 37.50
CA ALA A 287 -14.82 -30.95 36.73
C ALA A 287 -15.12 -30.85 35.23
N ALA A 288 -15.84 -31.82 34.65
CA ALA A 288 -16.23 -31.83 33.26
C ALA A 288 -17.11 -30.62 32.90
N THR A 289 -18.09 -30.30 33.75
CA THR A 289 -18.96 -29.14 33.58
C THR A 289 -18.16 -27.83 33.51
N LEU A 290 -17.17 -27.66 34.41
CA LEU A 290 -16.30 -26.50 34.44
C LEU A 290 -15.37 -26.44 33.23
N TYR A 291 -14.85 -27.59 32.74
CA TYR A 291 -14.05 -27.63 31.51
C TYR A 291 -14.89 -27.31 30.27
N VAL A 292 -16.11 -27.80 30.18
CA VAL A 292 -17.03 -27.46 29.09
C VAL A 292 -17.32 -25.96 29.10
N GLN A 293 -17.55 -25.35 30.27
CA GLN A 293 -17.72 -23.92 30.42
C GLN A 293 -16.45 -23.14 30.01
N GLN A 294 -15.27 -23.61 30.41
CA GLN A 294 -13.99 -23.00 30.05
C GLN A 294 -13.68 -23.08 28.55
N LEU A 295 -14.25 -24.04 27.82
CA LEU A 295 -14.06 -24.21 26.37
C LEU A 295 -14.78 -23.12 25.55
N MET A 296 -15.75 -22.44 26.14
CA MET A 296 -16.53 -21.41 25.44
C MET A 296 -15.70 -20.21 25.04
N ASP A 297 -14.84 -19.72 25.94
CA ASP A 297 -13.97 -18.57 25.68
C ASP A 297 -13.03 -18.77 24.45
N PRO A 298 -12.30 -19.90 24.32
CA PRO A 298 -11.55 -20.22 23.11
C PRO A 298 -12.40 -20.24 21.83
N ILE A 299 -13.60 -20.80 21.89
CA ILE A 299 -14.49 -20.87 20.71
C ILE A 299 -14.96 -19.48 20.30
N ASP A 300 -15.38 -18.66 21.26
CA ASP A 300 -15.81 -17.29 21.01
C ASP A 300 -14.67 -16.44 20.41
N ARG A 301 -13.46 -16.56 20.96
CA ARG A 301 -12.27 -15.87 20.42
C ARG A 301 -11.98 -16.28 18.98
N LEU A 302 -12.03 -17.59 18.66
CA LEU A 302 -11.83 -18.07 17.29
C LEU A 302 -12.84 -17.48 16.31
N LEU A 303 -14.09 -17.38 16.71
CA LEU A 303 -15.15 -16.82 15.88
C LEU A 303 -15.01 -15.31 15.73
N SER A 304 -14.73 -14.61 16.83
CA SER A 304 -14.62 -13.14 16.86
C SER A 304 -13.43 -12.62 16.02
N TRP A 305 -12.31 -13.33 16.00
CA TRP A 305 -11.12 -12.92 15.26
C TRP A 305 -11.06 -13.43 13.81
N LEU A 306 -12.02 -14.27 13.39
CA LEU A 306 -12.03 -14.84 12.04
C LEU A 306 -12.10 -13.78 10.95
N ASP A 307 -12.96 -12.79 11.11
CA ASP A 307 -13.11 -11.68 10.14
C ASP A 307 -11.84 -10.83 10.05
N GLU A 308 -11.22 -10.50 11.20
CA GLU A 308 -9.97 -9.70 11.22
C GLU A 308 -8.80 -10.46 10.57
N LEU A 309 -8.74 -11.80 10.74
CA LEU A 309 -7.76 -12.65 10.05
C LEU A 309 -7.99 -12.66 8.53
N GLN A 310 -9.24 -12.67 8.08
CA GLN A 310 -9.57 -12.59 6.64
C GLN A 310 -9.20 -11.22 6.07
N VAL A 311 -9.54 -10.14 6.76
CA VAL A 311 -9.19 -8.77 6.36
C VAL A 311 -7.67 -8.59 6.33
N GLY A 312 -6.95 -9.03 7.37
CA GLY A 312 -5.49 -8.99 7.42
C GLY A 312 -4.83 -9.82 6.32
N GLY A 313 -5.39 -11.02 6.03
CA GLY A 313 -4.94 -11.86 4.93
C GLY A 313 -5.14 -11.23 3.55
N ALA A 314 -6.27 -10.58 3.31
CA ALA A 314 -6.54 -9.84 2.08
C ALA A 314 -5.64 -8.60 1.93
N SER A 315 -5.42 -7.86 3.02
CA SER A 315 -4.49 -6.73 3.04
C SER A 315 -3.05 -7.17 2.77
N LEU A 316 -2.60 -8.27 3.39
CA LEU A 316 -1.29 -8.86 3.10
C LEU A 316 -1.17 -9.29 1.63
N ALA A 317 -2.23 -9.87 1.03
CA ALA A 317 -2.25 -10.23 -0.38
C ALA A 317 -2.07 -9.01 -1.29
N ARG A 318 -2.72 -7.88 -0.99
CA ARG A 318 -2.56 -6.62 -1.73
C ARG A 318 -1.16 -6.02 -1.56
N LEU A 319 -0.62 -6.06 -0.34
CA LEU A 319 0.73 -5.56 -0.06
C LEU A 319 1.81 -6.39 -0.76
N LEU A 320 1.66 -7.72 -0.77
CA LEU A 320 2.58 -8.63 -1.47
C LEU A 320 2.47 -8.53 -2.99
N GLY A 321 1.28 -8.23 -3.52
CA GLY A 321 1.07 -8.06 -4.96
C GLY A 321 1.86 -6.88 -5.54
N VAL A 322 2.10 -5.83 -4.76
CA VAL A 322 2.93 -4.69 -5.14
C VAL A 322 4.38 -5.10 -5.43
N ALA A 323 4.85 -6.16 -4.78
CA ALA A 323 6.24 -6.64 -4.89
C ALA A 323 6.51 -7.53 -6.09
N GLN A 324 5.50 -7.85 -6.90
CA GLN A 324 5.72 -8.61 -8.13
C GLN A 324 6.11 -7.63 -9.23
N PRO A 325 7.33 -7.75 -9.82
CA PRO A 325 7.61 -7.05 -11.06
C PRO A 325 6.51 -7.44 -12.07
N PRO A 326 6.08 -6.50 -12.95
CA PRO A 326 5.16 -6.83 -14.02
C PRO A 326 5.68 -8.08 -14.74
N ALA A 327 4.77 -9.01 -15.07
CA ALA A 327 5.09 -10.27 -15.75
C ALA A 327 5.73 -10.09 -17.15
N ASP A 328 5.88 -8.86 -17.62
CA ASP A 328 6.34 -8.49 -18.95
C ASP A 328 7.84 -8.18 -19.06
N GLY A 329 8.66 -8.62 -18.11
CA GLY A 329 10.13 -8.60 -18.24
C GLY A 329 10.65 -9.98 -18.64
N PRO A 330 11.49 -10.12 -19.68
CA PRO A 330 12.22 -11.34 -19.88
C PRO A 330 13.11 -11.56 -18.63
N ASP A 331 12.95 -12.72 -18.01
CA ASP A 331 13.75 -13.31 -16.95
C ASP A 331 14.33 -12.32 -15.91
N GLY A 332 13.79 -12.32 -14.68
CA GLY A 332 14.26 -11.55 -13.53
C GLY A 332 15.65 -11.97 -13.01
N GLY A 333 16.60 -12.07 -13.90
CA GLY A 333 18.02 -12.17 -13.59
C GLY A 333 18.61 -10.77 -13.36
N PRO A 334 19.71 -10.65 -12.58
CA PRO A 334 20.46 -9.41 -12.51
C PRO A 334 20.84 -9.02 -13.94
N ALA A 335 20.49 -7.78 -14.34
CA ALA A 335 20.91 -7.26 -15.63
C ALA A 335 22.41 -7.48 -15.78
N PRO A 336 22.90 -8.03 -16.91
CA PRO A 336 24.33 -8.12 -17.13
C PRO A 336 24.91 -6.73 -16.95
N ALA A 337 26.07 -6.62 -16.30
CA ALA A 337 26.74 -5.35 -16.09
C ALA A 337 26.80 -4.61 -17.42
N ALA A 338 26.00 -3.55 -17.55
CA ALA A 338 25.89 -2.80 -18.78
C ALA A 338 27.26 -2.23 -19.10
N GLN A 339 27.76 -2.45 -20.31
CA GLN A 339 28.97 -1.76 -20.75
C GLN A 339 28.64 -0.24 -20.78
N PRO A 340 29.57 0.61 -20.35
CA PRO A 340 29.34 2.05 -20.42
C PRO A 340 29.01 2.45 -21.87
N PRO A 341 28.09 3.42 -22.09
CA PRO A 341 27.72 3.85 -23.43
C PRO A 341 28.96 4.26 -24.26
N ALA A 342 29.09 3.73 -25.46
CA ALA A 342 30.23 4.00 -26.34
C ALA A 342 30.28 5.45 -26.80
N ASP A 343 29.13 6.09 -26.97
CA ASP A 343 28.93 7.51 -27.21
C ASP A 343 27.65 7.97 -26.48
N ARG A 344 27.27 9.24 -26.60
CA ARG A 344 26.06 9.81 -25.99
C ARG A 344 24.93 10.07 -26.98
N ARG A 345 24.93 9.34 -28.07
CA ARG A 345 23.91 9.45 -29.10
C ARG A 345 22.63 8.76 -28.65
N LEU A 346 21.52 9.49 -28.63
CA LEU A 346 20.21 8.95 -28.29
C LEU A 346 19.50 8.48 -29.58
N VAL A 347 19.12 7.19 -29.62
CA VAL A 347 18.54 6.57 -30.83
C VAL A 347 17.28 5.80 -30.48
N ALA A 348 16.17 6.16 -31.12
CA ALA A 348 14.96 5.35 -31.20
C ALA A 348 14.94 4.62 -32.54
N ARG A 349 14.72 3.29 -32.55
CA ARG A 349 14.61 2.46 -33.78
C ARG A 349 13.31 1.67 -33.77
N ASP A 350 12.46 1.91 -34.77
CA ASP A 350 11.16 1.23 -34.98
C ASP A 350 10.33 1.11 -33.68
N VAL A 351 10.28 2.19 -32.92
CA VAL A 351 9.67 2.22 -31.59
C VAL A 351 8.14 2.21 -31.72
N ARG A 352 7.50 1.17 -31.14
CA ARG A 352 6.06 1.11 -30.94
C ARG A 352 5.74 1.07 -29.46
N TYR A 353 4.68 1.76 -29.08
CA TYR A 353 4.25 1.83 -27.69
C TYR A 353 2.74 1.97 -27.57
N ALA A 354 2.17 1.30 -26.58
CA ALA A 354 0.76 1.37 -26.19
C ALA A 354 0.63 1.47 -24.67
N TYR A 355 -0.24 2.32 -24.15
CA TYR A 355 -0.63 2.33 -22.73
C TYR A 355 -1.59 1.19 -22.38
N GLN A 356 -2.35 0.72 -23.35
CA GLN A 356 -3.29 -0.40 -23.24
C GLN A 356 -3.05 -1.34 -24.42
N GLU A 357 -3.14 -2.64 -24.18
CA GLU A 357 -2.99 -3.64 -25.25
C GLU A 357 -3.96 -3.37 -26.40
N GLY A 358 -3.45 -3.48 -27.62
CA GLY A 358 -4.23 -3.31 -28.84
C GLY A 358 -4.44 -1.87 -29.32
N ARG A 359 -3.97 -0.84 -28.59
CA ARG A 359 -4.08 0.57 -28.97
C ARG A 359 -2.72 1.26 -28.94
N ASP A 360 -1.97 1.13 -30.04
CA ASP A 360 -0.68 1.81 -30.18
C ASP A 360 -0.85 3.33 -30.23
N VAL A 361 0.03 4.02 -29.52
CA VAL A 361 0.19 5.48 -29.51
C VAL A 361 1.37 5.89 -30.39
N LEU A 362 2.38 5.02 -30.49
CA LEU A 362 3.53 5.21 -31.38
C LEU A 362 3.61 4.04 -32.36
N HIS A 363 3.84 4.36 -33.63
CA HIS A 363 3.71 3.44 -34.77
C HIS A 363 5.02 3.30 -35.55
N GLY A 364 6.11 2.81 -34.92
CA GLY A 364 7.38 2.55 -35.60
C GLY A 364 8.22 3.84 -35.75
N VAL A 365 8.38 4.60 -34.67
CA VAL A 365 9.18 5.82 -34.65
C VAL A 365 10.66 5.49 -34.75
N THR A 366 11.36 6.09 -35.73
CA THR A 366 12.82 6.07 -35.84
C THR A 366 13.34 7.50 -35.84
N LEU A 367 14.18 7.81 -34.83
CA LEU A 367 14.71 9.15 -34.62
C LEU A 367 16.06 9.07 -33.92
N THR A 368 17.03 9.84 -34.40
CA THR A 368 18.37 9.93 -33.81
C THR A 368 18.65 11.35 -33.37
N VAL A 369 19.15 11.54 -32.15
CA VAL A 369 19.57 12.82 -31.61
C VAL A 369 21.08 12.75 -31.35
N ALA A 370 21.84 13.67 -31.93
CA ALA A 370 23.30 13.72 -31.75
C ALA A 370 23.67 14.32 -30.38
N PRO A 371 24.85 13.99 -29.84
CA PRO A 371 25.34 14.66 -28.63
C PRO A 371 25.44 16.16 -28.80
N GLY A 372 24.90 16.92 -27.84
CA GLY A 372 24.84 18.39 -27.86
C GLY A 372 23.76 18.99 -28.76
N GLU A 373 23.00 18.18 -29.48
CA GLU A 373 21.92 18.64 -30.36
C GLU A 373 20.69 19.09 -29.55
N ARG A 374 20.03 20.15 -30.01
CA ARG A 374 18.72 20.61 -29.54
C ARG A 374 17.65 20.22 -30.54
N LEU A 375 16.88 19.20 -30.21
CA LEU A 375 15.74 18.71 -30.98
C LEU A 375 14.43 19.24 -30.40
N ALA A 376 13.61 19.93 -31.18
CA ALA A 376 12.24 20.30 -30.81
C ALA A 376 11.24 19.30 -31.40
N MET A 377 10.32 18.77 -30.58
CA MET A 377 9.20 17.94 -31.02
C MET A 377 7.92 18.78 -31.05
N VAL A 378 7.32 18.94 -32.22
CA VAL A 378 6.07 19.69 -32.42
C VAL A 378 4.98 18.78 -33.01
N GLY A 379 3.73 19.22 -32.97
CA GLY A 379 2.59 18.50 -33.53
C GLY A 379 1.31 18.64 -32.71
N PRO A 380 0.18 18.13 -33.19
CA PRO A 380 -1.11 18.26 -32.52
C PRO A 380 -1.11 17.61 -31.12
N SER A 381 -2.07 18.03 -30.29
CA SER A 381 -2.28 17.37 -28.98
C SER A 381 -2.67 15.92 -29.20
N GLY A 382 -2.14 14.99 -28.40
CA GLY A 382 -2.39 13.56 -28.56
C GLY A 382 -1.55 12.85 -29.64
N ALA A 383 -0.69 13.54 -30.38
CA ALA A 383 0.15 12.93 -31.44
C ALA A 383 1.23 11.96 -30.92
N GLY A 384 1.45 11.84 -29.60
CA GLY A 384 2.45 10.94 -29.02
C GLY A 384 3.76 11.59 -28.59
N LYS A 385 3.88 12.92 -28.63
CA LYS A 385 5.12 13.67 -28.25
C LYS A 385 5.59 13.37 -26.83
N SER A 386 4.73 13.54 -25.82
CA SER A 386 5.07 13.26 -24.41
C SER A 386 5.35 11.77 -24.18
N THR A 387 4.67 10.87 -24.91
CA THR A 387 4.95 9.45 -24.87
C THR A 387 6.35 9.14 -25.38
N LEU A 388 6.75 9.76 -26.52
CA LEU A 388 8.09 9.60 -27.08
C LEU A 388 9.16 10.21 -26.13
N GLY A 389 8.87 11.37 -25.51
CA GLY A 389 9.74 11.98 -24.50
C GLY A 389 9.96 11.06 -23.29
N ARG A 390 8.91 10.40 -22.78
CA ARG A 390 9.01 9.45 -21.68
C ARG A 390 9.80 8.19 -22.05
N LEU A 391 9.75 7.76 -23.30
CA LEU A 391 10.57 6.66 -23.81
C LEU A 391 12.04 7.08 -23.91
N PHE A 392 12.33 8.29 -24.39
CA PHE A 392 13.67 8.85 -24.40
C PHE A 392 14.25 9.08 -23.00
N ALA A 393 13.41 9.35 -22.01
CA ALA A 393 13.81 9.44 -20.61
C ALA A 393 13.96 8.06 -19.91
N GLY A 394 13.72 6.95 -20.63
CA GLY A 394 13.76 5.59 -20.08
C GLY A 394 12.72 5.31 -19.01
N ILE A 395 11.63 6.11 -18.94
CA ILE A 395 10.53 5.89 -18.01
C ILE A 395 9.69 4.70 -18.48
N HIS A 396 9.37 4.67 -19.78
CA HIS A 396 8.65 3.57 -20.39
C HIS A 396 9.57 2.69 -21.23
N ARG A 397 9.29 1.38 -21.28
CA ARG A 397 9.92 0.47 -22.21
C ARG A 397 9.11 0.42 -23.51
N PRO A 398 9.73 0.45 -24.70
CA PRO A 398 9.02 0.26 -25.96
C PRO A 398 8.42 -1.15 -26.01
N ARG A 399 7.25 -1.29 -26.64
CA ARG A 399 6.63 -2.60 -26.87
C ARG A 399 7.41 -3.40 -27.92
N THR A 400 7.83 -2.73 -28.99
CA THR A 400 8.74 -3.24 -30.01
C THR A 400 9.73 -2.15 -30.40
N GLY A 401 10.86 -2.54 -30.97
CA GLY A 401 11.95 -1.62 -31.26
C GLY A 401 12.84 -1.38 -30.04
N SER A 402 13.67 -0.35 -30.09
CA SER A 402 14.60 -0.03 -29.01
C SER A 402 14.83 1.48 -28.87
N VAL A 403 15.09 1.92 -27.65
CA VAL A 403 15.64 3.26 -27.34
C VAL A 403 16.98 3.07 -26.65
N THR A 404 18.04 3.59 -27.26
CA THR A 404 19.43 3.39 -26.80
C THR A 404 20.16 4.70 -26.61
N VAL A 405 21.12 4.73 -25.67
CA VAL A 405 22.14 5.78 -25.54
C VAL A 405 23.50 5.13 -25.74
N GLY A 406 24.29 5.63 -26.70
CA GLY A 406 25.58 5.05 -27.03
C GLY A 406 25.54 3.54 -27.36
N GLY A 407 24.43 3.06 -27.94
CA GLY A 407 24.22 1.65 -28.28
C GLY A 407 23.66 0.79 -27.14
N VAL A 408 23.60 1.29 -25.90
CA VAL A 408 23.05 0.56 -24.75
C VAL A 408 21.55 0.88 -24.60
N ALA A 409 20.71 -0.13 -24.46
CA ALA A 409 19.27 0.12 -24.27
C ALA A 409 19.01 0.80 -22.92
N LEU A 410 18.25 1.90 -22.93
CA LEU A 410 17.91 2.65 -21.71
C LEU A 410 17.18 1.78 -20.68
N ALA A 411 16.43 0.81 -21.15
CA ALA A 411 15.68 -0.12 -20.31
C ALA A 411 16.57 -1.11 -19.52
N ASP A 412 17.81 -1.27 -19.91
CA ASP A 412 18.77 -2.21 -19.32
C ASP A 412 19.79 -1.51 -18.41
N LEU A 413 19.83 -0.18 -18.40
CA LEU A 413 20.67 0.60 -17.49
C LEU A 413 20.13 0.56 -16.06
N PRO A 414 21.00 0.41 -15.04
CA PRO A 414 20.63 0.67 -13.66
C PRO A 414 20.05 2.08 -13.50
N LEU A 415 19.04 2.26 -12.63
CA LEU A 415 18.31 3.53 -12.51
C LEU A 415 19.24 4.71 -12.21
N ALA A 416 20.28 4.52 -11.40
CA ALA A 416 21.23 5.58 -11.07
C ALA A 416 22.03 6.03 -12.31
N GLU A 417 22.48 5.10 -13.15
CA GLU A 417 23.19 5.37 -14.39
C GLU A 417 22.28 6.00 -15.43
N LEU A 418 21.05 5.46 -15.57
CA LEU A 418 20.04 6.04 -16.45
C LEU A 418 19.76 7.50 -16.11
N ARG A 419 19.65 7.85 -14.82
CA ARG A 419 19.38 9.24 -14.39
C ARG A 419 20.58 10.18 -14.51
N ALA A 420 21.79 9.65 -14.52
CA ALA A 420 22.99 10.41 -14.87
C ALA A 420 23.06 10.70 -16.38
N GLU A 421 22.56 9.80 -17.23
CA GLU A 421 22.53 9.98 -18.68
C GLU A 421 21.35 10.83 -19.15
N VAL A 422 20.13 10.57 -18.65
CA VAL A 422 18.91 11.24 -19.12
C VAL A 422 18.03 11.69 -17.96
N ALA A 423 17.66 12.96 -17.93
CA ALA A 423 16.66 13.49 -17.02
C ALA A 423 15.41 14.01 -17.76
N LEU A 424 14.24 13.73 -17.20
CA LEU A 424 12.96 14.30 -17.63
C LEU A 424 12.58 15.48 -16.74
N VAL A 425 12.31 16.60 -17.37
CA VAL A 425 11.73 17.78 -16.71
C VAL A 425 10.25 17.82 -17.00
N THR A 426 9.44 17.61 -15.98
CA THR A 426 7.97 17.67 -16.08
C THR A 426 7.44 19.05 -15.70
N GLN A 427 6.17 19.28 -15.99
CA GLN A 427 5.47 20.51 -15.62
C GLN A 427 5.27 20.68 -14.10
N GLU A 428 5.24 19.58 -13.35
CA GLU A 428 5.05 19.59 -11.90
C GLU A 428 6.40 19.74 -11.18
N HIS A 429 6.53 20.77 -10.36
CA HIS A 429 7.72 21.06 -9.57
C HIS A 429 7.46 20.77 -8.10
N HIS A 430 7.68 19.53 -7.68
CA HIS A 430 7.42 19.11 -6.30
C HIS A 430 8.47 19.64 -5.32
N VAL A 431 7.98 20.24 -4.21
CA VAL A 431 8.82 20.68 -3.08
C VAL A 431 8.58 19.73 -1.93
N PHE A 432 9.62 18.98 -1.55
CA PHE A 432 9.56 18.05 -0.42
C PHE A 432 9.61 18.78 0.91
N ILE A 433 9.01 18.19 1.95
CA ILE A 433 9.12 18.70 3.32
C ILE A 433 10.56 18.48 3.79
N GLY A 434 11.23 19.57 4.17
CA GLY A 434 12.62 19.58 4.62
C GLY A 434 13.24 20.94 4.38
N THR A 435 14.54 21.09 4.67
CA THR A 435 15.24 22.35 4.39
C THR A 435 15.36 22.59 2.88
N LEU A 436 15.56 23.84 2.48
CA LEU A 436 15.87 24.16 1.08
C LEU A 436 17.15 23.43 0.63
N HIS A 437 18.15 23.34 1.52
CA HIS A 437 19.38 22.59 1.30
C HIS A 437 19.10 21.09 1.03
N ASP A 438 18.28 20.42 1.85
CA ASP A 438 17.92 19.00 1.65
C ASP A 438 17.22 18.79 0.32
N ASN A 439 16.33 19.70 -0.04
CA ASN A 439 15.63 19.70 -1.32
C ASN A 439 16.56 19.82 -2.52
N LEU A 440 17.68 20.53 -2.40
CA LEU A 440 18.70 20.67 -3.45
C LEU A 440 19.62 19.44 -3.51
N THR A 441 20.11 19.00 -2.35
CA THR A 441 21.12 17.94 -2.26
C THR A 441 20.57 16.55 -2.44
N MET A 442 19.23 16.36 -2.48
CA MET A 442 18.59 15.05 -2.71
C MET A 442 19.05 14.37 -4.01
N VAL A 443 19.41 15.14 -5.04
CA VAL A 443 19.90 14.61 -6.32
C VAL A 443 21.40 14.28 -6.29
N ARG A 444 22.14 14.88 -5.35
CA ARG A 444 23.58 14.69 -5.13
C ARG A 444 23.92 14.86 -3.66
N PRO A 445 23.76 13.82 -2.81
CA PRO A 445 23.91 13.93 -1.35
C PRO A 445 25.27 14.42 -0.87
N GLY A 446 26.32 14.31 -1.69
CA GLY A 446 27.67 14.81 -1.39
C GLY A 446 27.99 16.19 -1.97
N ALA A 447 26.99 16.96 -2.44
CA ALA A 447 27.23 18.28 -2.97
C ALA A 447 27.72 19.24 -1.87
N THR A 448 28.81 19.97 -2.17
CA THR A 448 29.34 20.99 -1.25
C THR A 448 28.43 22.22 -1.26
N GLU A 449 28.47 23.02 -0.18
CA GLU A 449 27.72 24.27 -0.12
C GLU A 449 28.06 25.23 -1.28
N GLN A 450 29.33 25.24 -1.72
CA GLN A 450 29.74 26.01 -2.88
C GLN A 450 29.07 25.55 -4.18
N GLN A 451 28.88 24.21 -4.36
CA GLN A 451 28.18 23.67 -5.53
C GLN A 451 26.68 23.99 -5.48
N VAL A 452 26.07 23.92 -4.28
CA VAL A 452 24.67 24.30 -4.08
C VAL A 452 24.46 25.76 -4.41
N ARG A 453 25.33 26.66 -3.90
CA ARG A 453 25.28 28.10 -4.22
C ARG A 453 25.51 28.38 -5.71
N ALA A 454 26.47 27.72 -6.33
CA ALA A 454 26.71 27.83 -7.76
C ALA A 454 25.50 27.42 -8.61
N ALA A 455 24.81 26.32 -8.20
CA ALA A 455 23.58 25.88 -8.86
C ALA A 455 22.45 26.92 -8.73
N LEU A 456 22.30 27.53 -7.55
CA LEU A 456 21.30 28.58 -7.33
C LEU A 456 21.62 29.86 -8.14
N VAL A 457 22.90 30.23 -8.23
CA VAL A 457 23.33 31.35 -9.10
C VAL A 457 22.99 31.06 -10.56
N ALA A 458 23.29 29.86 -11.06
CA ALA A 458 23.03 29.47 -12.44
C ALA A 458 21.56 29.61 -12.85
N VAL A 459 20.64 29.44 -11.90
CA VAL A 459 19.18 29.53 -12.12
C VAL A 459 18.57 30.84 -11.58
N ASP A 460 19.38 31.85 -11.27
CA ASP A 460 18.95 33.16 -10.75
C ASP A 460 18.08 33.03 -9.47
N ALA A 461 18.46 32.10 -8.59
CA ALA A 461 17.69 31.75 -7.40
C ALA A 461 18.39 32.07 -6.06
N LEU A 462 19.68 32.50 -6.09
CA LEU A 462 20.45 32.67 -4.86
C LEU A 462 19.89 33.80 -4.00
N ASP A 463 19.53 34.93 -4.62
CA ASP A 463 19.08 36.13 -3.90
C ASP A 463 17.84 35.85 -3.02
N TRP A 464 16.82 35.23 -3.59
CA TRP A 464 15.63 34.93 -2.81
C TRP A 464 15.88 33.79 -1.80
N ALA A 465 16.76 32.81 -2.12
CA ALA A 465 17.08 31.72 -1.22
C ALA A 465 17.81 32.23 0.05
N GLU A 466 18.69 33.21 -0.08
CA GLU A 466 19.38 33.86 1.05
C GLU A 466 18.47 34.82 1.83
N GLN A 467 17.43 35.36 1.22
CA GLN A 467 16.43 36.21 1.90
C GLN A 467 15.39 35.41 2.70
N LEU A 468 15.36 34.09 2.60
CA LEU A 468 14.51 33.27 3.46
C LEU A 468 14.92 33.41 4.94
N PRO A 469 14.02 33.23 5.91
CA PRO A 469 14.26 33.46 7.33
C PRO A 469 15.55 32.81 7.87
N ASP A 470 15.85 31.59 7.43
CA ASP A 470 17.04 30.82 7.81
C ASP A 470 17.91 30.46 6.60
N GLY A 471 17.79 31.22 5.49
CA GLY A 471 18.50 30.98 4.23
C GLY A 471 18.26 29.55 3.72
N LEU A 472 19.34 28.82 3.40
CA LEU A 472 19.26 27.43 2.93
C LEU A 472 18.73 26.43 3.98
N ALA A 473 18.76 26.79 5.27
CA ALA A 473 18.23 25.96 6.35
C ALA A 473 16.71 26.14 6.55
N THR A 474 16.08 27.08 5.84
CA THR A 474 14.62 27.28 5.91
C THR A 474 13.89 26.02 5.51
N VAL A 475 12.96 25.56 6.37
CA VAL A 475 12.08 24.43 6.09
C VAL A 475 11.01 24.86 5.09
N VAL A 476 10.92 24.15 3.96
CA VAL A 476 9.98 24.36 2.87
C VAL A 476 9.07 23.15 2.66
N GLY A 477 8.11 23.23 1.75
CA GLY A 477 7.14 22.16 1.49
C GLY A 477 5.90 22.27 2.35
N SER A 478 5.10 21.21 2.41
CA SER A 478 3.81 21.22 3.14
C SER A 478 4.01 21.52 4.63
N GLY A 479 3.39 22.59 5.12
CA GLY A 479 3.54 23.06 6.51
C GLY A 479 4.80 23.89 6.79
N GLY A 480 5.72 24.05 5.83
CA GLY A 480 6.88 24.92 5.92
C GLY A 480 6.65 26.28 5.23
N HIS A 481 7.75 27.00 4.96
CA HIS A 481 7.70 28.28 4.25
C HIS A 481 7.17 28.07 2.81
N PRO A 482 6.10 28.77 2.40
CA PRO A 482 5.52 28.58 1.07
C PRO A 482 6.44 29.17 0.00
N LEU A 483 6.78 28.38 -1.01
CA LEU A 483 7.45 28.84 -2.20
C LEU A 483 6.42 29.22 -3.28
N SER A 484 6.67 30.30 -4.01
CA SER A 484 5.88 30.61 -5.20
C SER A 484 6.12 29.58 -6.31
N ALA A 485 5.24 29.50 -7.29
CA ALA A 485 5.40 28.59 -8.43
C ALA A 485 6.72 28.83 -9.18
N ALA A 486 7.15 30.10 -9.31
CA ALA A 486 8.42 30.47 -9.93
C ALA A 486 9.63 29.97 -9.11
N GLN A 487 9.60 30.14 -7.78
CA GLN A 487 10.66 29.64 -6.89
C GLN A 487 10.73 28.11 -6.88
N ALA A 488 9.58 27.43 -6.87
CA ALA A 488 9.53 25.96 -6.96
C ALA A 488 10.12 25.46 -8.29
N GLN A 489 9.87 26.16 -9.39
CA GLN A 489 10.47 25.86 -10.69
C GLN A 489 11.97 26.11 -10.72
N GLN A 490 12.46 27.25 -10.18
CA GLN A 490 13.89 27.52 -10.04
C GLN A 490 14.58 26.45 -9.17
N LEU A 491 13.94 25.99 -8.09
CA LEU A 491 14.43 24.89 -7.28
C LEU A 491 14.57 23.60 -8.10
N ALA A 492 13.59 23.28 -8.95
CA ALA A 492 13.66 22.10 -9.82
C ALA A 492 14.79 22.22 -10.86
N LEU A 493 15.01 23.42 -11.42
CA LEU A 493 16.13 23.68 -12.33
C LEU A 493 17.49 23.62 -11.61
N ALA A 494 17.59 24.11 -10.37
CA ALA A 494 18.82 24.01 -9.58
C ALA A 494 19.18 22.53 -9.27
N ARG A 495 18.18 21.68 -9.03
CA ARG A 495 18.39 20.23 -8.93
C ARG A 495 19.00 19.65 -10.20
N LEU A 496 18.55 20.08 -11.38
CA LEU A 496 19.11 19.61 -12.66
C LEU A 496 20.55 20.10 -12.88
N VAL A 497 20.87 21.31 -12.45
CA VAL A 497 22.26 21.80 -12.48
C VAL A 497 23.17 20.93 -11.61
N LEU A 498 22.71 20.58 -10.40
CA LEU A 498 23.44 19.72 -9.46
C LEU A 498 23.56 18.26 -9.94
N ALA A 499 22.50 17.72 -10.54
CA ALA A 499 22.47 16.36 -11.07
C ALA A 499 23.35 16.19 -12.30
N ASP A 500 23.50 17.26 -13.09
CA ASP A 500 24.33 17.36 -14.30
C ASP A 500 24.14 16.23 -15.33
N PRO A 501 22.89 15.92 -15.76
CA PRO A 501 22.63 14.89 -16.75
C PRO A 501 23.10 15.32 -18.14
N HIS A 502 23.51 14.35 -18.98
CA HIS A 502 23.98 14.63 -20.34
C HIS A 502 22.86 15.00 -21.29
N THR A 503 21.70 14.37 -21.13
CA THR A 503 20.53 14.59 -21.99
C THR A 503 19.36 15.08 -21.15
N LEU A 504 18.69 16.12 -21.61
CA LEU A 504 17.48 16.67 -21.01
C LEU A 504 16.29 16.44 -21.94
N VAL A 505 15.23 15.85 -21.41
CA VAL A 505 13.92 15.77 -22.06
C VAL A 505 13.00 16.76 -21.34
N LEU A 506 12.51 17.78 -22.05
CA LEU A 506 11.68 18.85 -21.49
C LEU A 506 10.22 18.65 -21.95
N ASP A 507 9.30 18.44 -21.01
CA ASP A 507 7.87 18.34 -21.27
C ASP A 507 7.16 19.56 -20.64
N GLU A 508 6.76 20.55 -21.49
CA GLU A 508 6.04 21.77 -21.10
C GLU A 508 6.69 22.65 -20.00
N ALA A 509 8.00 22.75 -19.95
CA ALA A 509 8.72 23.41 -18.84
C ALA A 509 8.39 24.90 -18.59
N THR A 510 7.53 25.56 -19.40
CA THR A 510 7.35 27.03 -19.33
C THR A 510 5.90 27.53 -19.42
N SER A 511 4.86 26.70 -19.25
CA SER A 511 3.48 27.04 -19.63
C SER A 511 2.68 27.91 -18.64
N LEU A 512 3.10 28.12 -17.38
CA LEU A 512 2.28 28.71 -16.31
C LEU A 512 2.78 30.05 -15.73
N ILE A 513 3.68 30.79 -16.38
CA ILE A 513 4.39 31.91 -15.74
C ILE A 513 4.02 33.27 -16.32
N ASP A 514 3.89 34.28 -15.42
CA ASP A 514 3.81 35.71 -15.72
C ASP A 514 4.93 36.14 -16.71
N PRO A 515 4.65 36.97 -17.73
CA PRO A 515 5.63 37.41 -18.73
C PRO A 515 6.91 38.04 -18.17
N ARG A 516 6.89 38.58 -16.95
CA ARG A 516 8.10 39.13 -16.30
C ARG A 516 8.97 38.03 -15.70
N ALA A 517 8.36 37.04 -15.05
CA ALA A 517 9.05 35.87 -14.52
C ALA A 517 9.53 34.93 -15.63
N ALA A 518 8.86 34.91 -16.79
CA ALA A 518 9.27 34.13 -17.96
C ALA A 518 10.66 34.48 -18.48
N ARG A 519 11.04 35.76 -18.52
CA ARG A 519 12.38 36.20 -18.98
C ARG A 519 13.52 35.80 -18.06
N HIS A 520 13.30 35.78 -16.74
CA HIS A 520 14.28 35.25 -15.78
C HIS A 520 14.43 33.74 -15.94
N LEU A 521 13.30 33.03 -16.10
CA LEU A 521 13.30 31.62 -16.30
C LEU A 521 13.92 31.17 -17.63
N GLU A 522 13.72 31.91 -18.71
CA GLU A 522 14.36 31.65 -20.01
C GLU A 522 15.89 31.74 -19.90
N ARG A 523 16.42 32.72 -19.16
CA ARG A 523 17.86 32.81 -18.87
C ARG A 523 18.35 31.65 -18.02
N SER A 524 17.61 31.30 -16.96
CA SER A 524 17.91 30.15 -16.10
C SER A 524 17.89 28.83 -16.88
N LEU A 525 16.90 28.67 -17.76
CA LEU A 525 16.78 27.50 -18.62
C LEU A 525 17.93 27.44 -19.64
N ALA A 526 18.28 28.55 -20.27
CA ALA A 526 19.39 28.63 -21.22
C ALA A 526 20.73 28.22 -20.58
N ALA A 527 20.97 28.60 -19.32
CA ALA A 527 22.14 28.16 -18.57
C ALA A 527 22.15 26.63 -18.31
N VAL A 528 20.98 26.05 -17.99
CA VAL A 528 20.84 24.61 -17.79
C VAL A 528 21.01 23.82 -19.09
N LEU A 529 20.60 24.40 -20.23
CA LEU A 529 20.64 23.74 -21.55
C LEU A 529 22.01 23.80 -22.21
N HIS A 530 22.90 24.72 -21.79
CA HIS A 530 24.18 24.93 -22.42
C HIS A 530 25.07 23.69 -22.41
N GLY A 531 25.52 23.25 -23.58
CA GLY A 531 26.43 22.10 -23.74
C GLY A 531 25.80 20.73 -23.59
N ARG A 532 24.47 20.64 -23.41
CA ARG A 532 23.75 19.38 -23.25
C ARG A 532 22.92 19.02 -24.47
N THR A 533 22.65 17.72 -24.63
CA THR A 533 21.65 17.24 -25.58
C THR A 533 20.25 17.54 -25.04
N VAL A 534 19.40 18.14 -25.87
CA VAL A 534 18.06 18.57 -25.44
C VAL A 534 17.00 18.04 -26.38
N VAL A 535 15.99 17.37 -25.83
CA VAL A 535 14.77 16.99 -26.54
C VAL A 535 13.61 17.79 -25.93
N ALA A 536 13.15 18.84 -26.59
CA ALA A 536 12.09 19.71 -26.11
C ALA A 536 10.74 19.37 -26.75
N ILE A 537 9.73 19.07 -25.95
CA ILE A 537 8.34 18.98 -26.41
C ILE A 537 7.79 20.40 -26.42
N ALA A 538 7.71 20.98 -27.61
CA ALA A 538 7.37 22.38 -27.78
C ALA A 538 5.86 22.58 -27.82
N HIS A 539 5.34 23.31 -26.82
CA HIS A 539 3.99 23.90 -26.84
C HIS A 539 4.02 25.39 -27.25
N ARG A 540 5.22 26.00 -27.27
CA ARG A 540 5.46 27.35 -27.79
C ARG A 540 6.45 27.26 -28.94
N LEU A 541 6.16 27.96 -30.03
CA LEU A 541 6.97 27.92 -31.25
C LEU A 541 8.35 28.54 -31.15
N HIS A 542 8.58 29.47 -30.22
CA HIS A 542 9.91 30.01 -29.99
C HIS A 542 10.94 28.94 -29.70
N SER A 543 10.55 27.91 -28.91
CA SER A 543 11.43 26.78 -28.63
C SER A 543 11.77 25.92 -29.84
N ALA A 544 10.89 25.91 -30.87
CA ALA A 544 11.14 25.22 -32.14
C ALA A 544 12.00 26.02 -33.09
N HIS A 545 11.94 27.37 -33.06
CA HIS A 545 12.75 28.25 -33.89
C HIS A 545 14.24 28.15 -33.53
N ASP A 546 14.55 28.05 -32.24
CA ASP A 546 15.93 28.07 -31.72
C ASP A 546 16.55 26.66 -31.62
N ALA A 547 15.84 25.61 -32.09
CA ALA A 547 16.32 24.26 -32.14
C ALA A 547 17.17 23.98 -33.38
N ASP A 548 18.19 23.12 -33.26
CA ASP A 548 18.99 22.68 -34.41
C ASP A 548 18.16 21.90 -35.42
N ARG A 549 17.25 21.07 -34.93
CA ARG A 549 16.24 20.33 -35.73
C ARG A 549 14.88 20.31 -35.06
N VAL A 550 13.87 20.22 -35.90
CA VAL A 550 12.47 20.07 -35.51
C VAL A 550 11.93 18.73 -36.04
N ALA A 551 11.34 17.95 -35.15
CA ALA A 551 10.60 16.74 -35.51
C ALA A 551 9.10 17.01 -35.39
N VAL A 552 8.36 16.87 -36.49
CA VAL A 552 6.90 16.96 -36.49
C VAL A 552 6.33 15.58 -36.21
N VAL A 553 5.64 15.43 -35.08
CA VAL A 553 5.01 14.18 -34.69
C VAL A 553 3.51 14.28 -35.02
N SER A 554 3.04 13.37 -35.86
CA SER A 554 1.63 13.25 -36.23
C SER A 554 1.25 11.76 -36.25
N ASP A 555 0.09 11.44 -35.67
CA ASP A 555 -0.46 10.07 -35.62
C ASP A 555 0.55 9.02 -35.16
N GLY A 556 1.33 9.35 -34.12
CA GLY A 556 2.32 8.45 -33.54
C GLY A 556 3.55 8.17 -34.43
N ARG A 557 3.81 9.00 -35.43
CA ARG A 557 4.96 8.90 -36.36
C ARG A 557 5.71 10.24 -36.46
N VAL A 558 6.97 10.18 -36.81
CA VAL A 558 7.71 11.39 -37.24
C VAL A 558 7.38 11.64 -38.70
N ALA A 559 6.55 12.64 -38.96
CA ALA A 559 6.09 13.00 -40.30
C ALA A 559 7.12 13.86 -41.05
N GLU A 560 7.75 14.81 -40.36
CA GLU A 560 8.76 15.73 -40.92
C GLU A 560 9.93 15.87 -39.94
N LEU A 561 11.14 16.01 -40.47
CA LEU A 561 12.36 16.19 -39.70
C LEU A 561 13.34 17.10 -40.47
N GLY A 562 13.73 18.21 -39.91
CA GLY A 562 14.67 19.16 -40.53
C GLY A 562 14.88 20.39 -39.67
N SER A 563 15.68 21.35 -40.14
CA SER A 563 15.81 22.67 -39.52
C SER A 563 14.53 23.50 -39.71
N HIS A 564 14.33 24.50 -38.86
CA HIS A 564 13.23 25.45 -39.01
C HIS A 564 13.11 26.01 -40.44
N ALA A 565 14.22 26.46 -41.01
CA ALA A 565 14.23 27.04 -42.36
C ALA A 565 13.86 26.02 -43.45
N GLU A 566 14.38 24.82 -43.39
CA GLU A 566 14.06 23.74 -44.32
C GLU A 566 12.57 23.38 -44.28
N LEU A 567 11.99 23.20 -43.06
CA LEU A 567 10.61 22.81 -42.89
C LEU A 567 9.61 23.91 -43.28
N VAL A 568 9.96 25.19 -43.04
CA VAL A 568 9.15 26.32 -43.54
C VAL A 568 9.17 26.36 -45.08
N ALA A 569 10.36 26.19 -45.71
CA ALA A 569 10.51 26.18 -47.16
C ALA A 569 9.79 24.99 -47.82
N ALA A 570 9.74 23.81 -47.13
CA ALA A 570 9.02 22.61 -47.60
C ALA A 570 7.49 22.81 -47.64
N ASN A 571 6.96 23.84 -46.99
CA ASN A 571 5.53 24.20 -46.97
C ASN A 571 4.62 23.03 -46.51
N GLY A 572 5.11 22.16 -45.64
CA GLY A 572 4.42 21.01 -45.10
C GLY A 572 3.60 21.30 -43.82
N SER A 573 3.37 20.27 -43.03
CA SER A 573 2.63 20.37 -41.76
C SER A 573 3.24 21.34 -40.78
N TYR A 574 4.59 21.41 -40.72
CA TYR A 574 5.30 22.39 -39.88
C TYR A 574 5.00 23.83 -40.31
N ALA A 575 5.12 24.13 -41.60
CA ALA A 575 4.84 25.45 -42.11
C ALA A 575 3.37 25.87 -41.87
N ALA A 576 2.43 24.93 -41.97
CA ALA A 576 1.03 25.18 -41.64
C ALA A 576 0.83 25.51 -40.16
N LEU A 577 1.44 24.75 -39.25
CA LEU A 577 1.44 25.01 -37.80
C LEU A 577 2.08 26.39 -37.50
N TRP A 578 3.22 26.68 -38.12
CA TRP A 578 3.93 27.96 -37.96
C TRP A 578 3.06 29.14 -38.33
N ARG A 579 2.41 29.13 -39.50
CA ARG A 579 1.49 30.20 -39.97
C ARG A 579 0.28 30.35 -39.06
N SER A 580 -0.35 29.22 -38.66
CA SER A 580 -1.50 29.24 -37.75
C SER A 580 -1.20 29.92 -36.41
N TRP A 581 0.04 29.87 -35.96
CA TRP A 581 0.44 30.44 -34.68
C TRP A 581 0.90 31.88 -34.75
N HIS A 582 1.38 32.36 -35.90
CA HIS A 582 1.79 33.74 -36.10
C HIS A 582 0.66 34.64 -36.66
N GLY A 583 -0.53 34.07 -36.91
CA GLY A 583 -1.71 34.82 -37.33
C GLY A 583 -1.62 35.36 -38.75
N ASP A 584 -0.75 34.80 -39.61
CA ASP A 584 -0.74 35.09 -41.04
C ASP A 584 -1.95 34.43 -41.69
N PRO A 585 -2.88 35.18 -42.32
CA PRO A 585 -4.01 34.58 -43.01
C PRO A 585 -3.49 33.77 -44.19
N ALA A 586 -4.16 32.61 -44.44
CA ALA A 586 -3.86 31.68 -45.52
C ALA A 586 -4.03 32.32 -46.90
#